data_d358c6372012a9867946a35412bc4006
#
_entry.id   d358c6372012a9867946a35412bc4006
#
_cell.length_a   1.000
_cell.length_b   1.000
_cell.length_c   1.000
_cell.angle_alpha   90.00
_cell.angle_beta   90.00
_cell.angle_gamma   90.00
#
_symmetry.space_group_name_H-M   'P 1'
#
loop_
_entity.id
_entity.type
_entity.pdbx_description
1 polymer ?
#
loop_
_entity_poly.entity_id
_entity_poly.type
_entity_poly.pdbx_seq_one_letter_code
_entity_poly.pdbx_strand_id
1 'polypeptide(L)'
;QHTFRPNRSTHQVPFYWTFLLGIMSGMRTNEMCQIRCSDIRKEKNIWFMFVEDSEETRVKTENAIRKVPVHPQLIELGFIDYVVTLKKQKKERVFWELREERDGFASKVSRHFNERFLPAVGVWEKYTKVLYCTRHTFINKLYSEKVDENIIKMLVGHEKEFTMKHYGGDPFTPEVLLEEISKVNYSKINWKKLKL
;
A
#
# COMPACT_ATOMS: atom_id res chain seq x y z
N GLN A 1 3.06 -18.99 18.52
CA GLN A 1 3.46 -17.70 17.95
C GLN A 1 3.84 -17.92 16.49
N HIS A 2 2.89 -17.74 15.58
CA HIS A 2 3.17 -17.77 14.13
C HIS A 2 3.80 -16.43 13.76
N THR A 3 5.12 -16.34 13.83
CA THR A 3 5.84 -15.23 13.22
C THR A 3 5.92 -15.48 11.72
N PHE A 4 5.22 -14.66 10.94
CA PHE A 4 5.46 -14.57 9.51
C PHE A 4 6.90 -14.06 9.31
N ARG A 5 7.84 -14.98 9.20
CA ARG A 5 9.16 -14.69 8.66
C ARG A 5 9.09 -15.03 7.18
N PRO A 6 9.22 -14.05 6.29
CA PRO A 6 9.42 -14.38 4.90
C PRO A 6 10.74 -15.16 4.84
N ASN A 7 10.64 -16.46 4.60
CA ASN A 7 11.81 -17.18 4.15
C ASN A 7 12.28 -16.42 2.91
N ARG A 8 13.59 -16.17 2.77
CA ARG A 8 14.18 -15.40 1.64
C ARG A 8 13.90 -15.99 0.25
N SER A 9 12.94 -16.91 0.15
CA SER A 9 12.45 -17.37 -1.13
C SER A 9 11.70 -16.21 -1.80
N THR A 10 12.10 -15.84 -2.98
CA THR A 10 11.53 -14.78 -3.82
C THR A 10 9.99 -14.84 -3.91
N HIS A 11 9.39 -16.01 -3.76
CA HIS A 11 7.94 -16.24 -3.82
C HIS A 11 7.13 -15.68 -2.64
N GLN A 12 7.77 -15.32 -1.51
CA GLN A 12 7.07 -14.82 -0.32
C GLN A 12 7.14 -13.29 -0.19
N VAL A 13 8.04 -12.65 -0.92
CA VAL A 13 8.27 -11.21 -0.88
C VAL A 13 7.00 -10.40 -1.22
N PRO A 14 6.22 -10.75 -2.26
CA PRO A 14 4.96 -10.06 -2.53
C PRO A 14 3.97 -10.10 -1.37
N PHE A 15 3.86 -11.23 -0.67
CA PHE A 15 2.93 -11.38 0.46
C PHE A 15 3.32 -10.51 1.64
N TYR A 16 4.62 -10.42 1.93
CA TYR A 16 5.15 -9.59 2.98
C TYR A 16 4.87 -8.10 2.72
N TRP A 17 5.30 -7.59 1.57
CA TRP A 17 5.17 -6.17 1.27
C TRP A 17 3.73 -5.74 1.01
N THR A 18 2.91 -6.53 0.33
CA THR A 18 1.51 -6.15 0.07
C THR A 18 0.69 -6.03 1.36
N PHE A 19 0.95 -6.87 2.37
CA PHE A 19 0.31 -6.71 3.67
C PHE A 19 0.73 -5.40 4.35
N LEU A 20 2.04 -5.12 4.41
CA LEU A 20 2.57 -3.90 5.03
C LEU A 20 2.11 -2.64 4.28
N LEU A 21 2.15 -2.65 2.96
CA LEU A 21 1.60 -1.57 2.15
C LEU A 21 0.11 -1.35 2.44
N GLY A 22 -0.67 -2.42 2.54
CA GLY A 22 -2.10 -2.32 2.84
C GLY A 22 -2.41 -1.60 4.15
N ILE A 23 -1.69 -1.94 5.23
CA ILE A 23 -1.90 -1.33 6.56
C ILE A 23 -1.25 0.06 6.71
N MET A 24 -0.30 0.43 5.85
CA MET A 24 0.46 1.69 5.98
C MET A 24 0.23 2.70 4.84
N SER A 25 -0.51 2.34 3.81
CA SER A 25 -0.82 3.25 2.70
C SER A 25 -2.30 3.28 2.33
N GLY A 26 -3.06 2.28 2.76
CA GLY A 26 -4.47 2.15 2.41
C GLY A 26 -4.75 1.97 0.91
N MET A 27 -3.75 1.66 0.09
CA MET A 27 -3.92 1.38 -1.33
C MET A 27 -4.86 0.18 -1.55
N ARG A 28 -5.55 0.17 -2.69
CA ARG A 28 -6.34 -1.01 -3.09
C ARG A 28 -5.41 -2.18 -3.40
N THR A 29 -5.87 -3.39 -3.15
CA THR A 29 -5.03 -4.59 -3.30
C THR A 29 -4.42 -4.70 -4.71
N ASN A 30 -5.20 -4.40 -5.75
CA ASN A 30 -4.66 -4.46 -7.11
C ASN A 30 -3.69 -3.31 -7.41
N GLU A 31 -3.93 -2.11 -6.88
CA GLU A 31 -2.99 -0.99 -6.99
C GLU A 31 -1.61 -1.36 -6.42
N MET A 32 -1.58 -1.99 -5.23
CA MET A 32 -0.33 -2.47 -4.63
C MET A 32 0.35 -3.54 -5.49
N CYS A 33 -0.42 -4.52 -5.97
CA CYS A 33 0.14 -5.66 -6.68
C CYS A 33 0.66 -5.33 -8.08
N GLN A 34 0.12 -4.30 -8.73
CA GLN A 34 0.54 -3.89 -10.08
C GLN A 34 1.59 -2.77 -10.09
N ILE A 35 1.95 -2.20 -8.93
CA ILE A 35 2.83 -1.04 -8.83
C ILE A 35 4.18 -1.29 -9.51
N ARG A 36 4.65 -0.33 -10.29
CA ARG A 36 5.93 -0.39 -10.98
C ARG A 36 7.04 0.21 -10.13
N CYS A 37 8.26 -0.19 -10.43
CA CYS A 37 9.43 0.44 -9.83
C CYS A 37 9.53 1.93 -10.21
N SER A 38 9.07 2.33 -11.41
CA SER A 38 8.99 3.73 -11.85
C SER A 38 7.99 4.56 -11.06
N ASP A 39 6.96 3.93 -10.49
CA ASP A 39 5.92 4.62 -9.71
C ASP A 39 6.39 4.98 -8.30
N ILE A 40 7.56 4.46 -7.89
CA ILE A 40 8.20 4.84 -6.63
C ILE A 40 9.23 5.92 -6.93
N ARG A 41 8.84 7.18 -6.64
CA ARG A 41 9.64 8.37 -6.97
C ARG A 41 9.82 9.27 -5.75
N LYS A 42 10.89 10.07 -5.77
CA LYS A 42 11.18 11.06 -4.73
C LYS A 42 10.86 12.46 -5.25
N GLU A 43 10.01 13.18 -4.52
CA GLU A 43 9.72 14.59 -4.75
C GLU A 43 10.02 15.39 -3.48
N LYS A 44 10.74 16.50 -3.56
CA LYS A 44 11.07 17.35 -2.40
C LYS A 44 11.56 16.59 -1.17
N ASN A 45 12.45 15.62 -1.38
CA ASN A 45 12.95 14.72 -0.34
C ASN A 45 11.97 13.71 0.26
N ILE A 46 10.72 13.63 -0.19
CA ILE A 46 9.71 12.68 0.23
C ILE A 46 9.56 11.59 -0.83
N TRP A 47 9.54 10.33 -0.41
CA TRP A 47 9.23 9.21 -1.28
C TRP A 47 7.72 9.06 -1.43
N PHE A 48 7.27 8.89 -2.67
CA PHE A 48 5.87 8.67 -3.02
C PHE A 48 5.68 7.39 -3.82
N MET A 49 4.53 6.80 -3.64
CA MET A 49 3.93 5.80 -4.51
C MET A 49 2.89 6.51 -5.38
N PHE A 50 3.10 6.52 -6.69
CA PHE A 50 2.19 7.11 -7.65
C PHE A 50 1.18 6.04 -8.11
N VAL A 51 -0.08 6.32 -7.92
CA VAL A 51 -1.17 5.52 -8.47
C VAL A 51 -1.64 6.25 -9.72
N GLU A 52 -1.22 5.76 -10.87
CA GLU A 52 -1.47 6.37 -12.17
C GLU A 52 -2.26 5.39 -13.06
N ASP A 53 -3.11 5.93 -13.93
CA ASP A 53 -3.75 5.15 -14.99
C ASP A 53 -2.83 5.12 -16.21
N SER A 54 -2.65 3.95 -16.78
CA SER A 54 -1.86 3.76 -17.98
C SER A 54 -2.37 2.53 -18.72
N GLU A 55 -1.90 2.31 -19.95
CA GLU A 55 -2.22 1.10 -20.71
C GLU A 55 -1.91 -0.20 -19.96
N GLU A 56 -0.95 -0.13 -19.04
CA GLU A 56 -0.44 -1.29 -18.30
C GLU A 56 -0.87 -1.32 -16.81
N THR A 57 -1.41 -0.21 -16.28
CA THR A 57 -1.94 -0.12 -14.91
C THR A 57 -3.33 0.49 -14.95
N ARG A 58 -4.35 -0.33 -14.73
CA ARG A 58 -5.73 0.14 -14.73
C ARG A 58 -6.15 0.57 -13.34
N VAL A 59 -6.64 1.79 -13.21
CA VAL A 59 -7.35 2.26 -12.02
C VAL A 59 -8.86 2.22 -12.22
N LYS A 60 -9.58 1.98 -11.14
CA LYS A 60 -11.04 1.77 -11.20
C LYS A 60 -11.80 3.06 -11.55
N THR A 61 -11.26 4.22 -11.22
CA THR A 61 -11.88 5.54 -11.41
C THR A 61 -10.80 6.62 -11.52
N GLU A 62 -11.08 7.74 -12.19
CA GLU A 62 -10.17 8.90 -12.26
C GLU A 62 -9.73 9.42 -10.89
N ASN A 63 -10.61 9.38 -9.89
CA ASN A 63 -10.29 9.77 -8.51
C ASN A 63 -9.25 8.86 -7.84
N ALA A 64 -8.95 7.70 -8.45
CA ALA A 64 -7.90 6.82 -7.94
C ALA A 64 -6.49 7.34 -8.25
N ILE A 65 -6.33 8.21 -9.26
CA ILE A 65 -5.05 8.83 -9.63
C ILE A 65 -4.61 9.75 -8.49
N ARG A 66 -3.49 9.43 -7.88
CA ARG A 66 -2.96 10.13 -6.72
C ARG A 66 -1.53 9.77 -6.42
N LYS A 67 -0.89 10.53 -5.54
CA LYS A 67 0.39 10.16 -4.93
C LYS A 67 0.21 9.91 -3.44
N VAL A 68 0.75 8.81 -2.95
CA VAL A 68 0.70 8.39 -1.55
C VAL A 68 2.12 8.45 -0.99
N PRO A 69 2.40 9.22 0.08
CA PRO A 69 3.73 9.22 0.69
C PRO A 69 4.08 7.81 1.19
N VAL A 70 5.33 7.41 1.01
CA VAL A 70 5.82 6.17 1.60
C VAL A 70 5.96 6.36 3.10
N HIS A 71 5.20 5.59 3.87
CA HIS A 71 5.21 5.67 5.32
C HIS A 71 6.62 5.46 5.87
N PRO A 72 7.09 6.24 6.88
CA PRO A 72 8.45 6.12 7.43
C PRO A 72 8.81 4.70 7.87
N GLN A 73 7.87 3.97 8.47
CA GLN A 73 8.09 2.60 8.90
C GLN A 73 8.38 1.64 7.72
N LEU A 74 7.79 1.88 6.54
CA LEU A 74 8.13 1.10 5.33
C LEU A 74 9.57 1.37 4.88
N ILE A 75 10.03 2.62 5.01
CA ILE A 75 11.41 3.00 4.70
C ILE A 75 12.38 2.31 5.67
N GLU A 76 12.11 2.34 6.97
CA GLU A 76 12.92 1.67 8.00
C GLU A 76 12.98 0.15 7.80
N LEU A 77 11.91 -0.45 7.32
CA LEU A 77 11.85 -1.88 6.98
C LEU A 77 12.63 -2.23 5.71
N GLY A 78 13.10 -1.22 4.94
CA GLY A 78 13.92 -1.42 3.75
C GLY A 78 13.13 -1.48 2.43
N PHE A 79 11.89 -1.00 2.40
CA PHE A 79 11.08 -1.01 1.17
C PHE A 79 11.74 -0.25 0.02
N ILE A 80 12.30 0.93 0.30
CA ILE A 80 12.98 1.73 -0.70
C ILE A 80 14.25 1.03 -1.21
N ASP A 81 15.04 0.43 -0.33
CA ASP A 81 16.25 -0.32 -0.70
C ASP A 81 15.90 -1.52 -1.59
N TYR A 82 14.79 -2.20 -1.27
CA TYR A 82 14.25 -3.27 -2.09
C TYR A 82 13.90 -2.76 -3.49
N VAL A 83 13.15 -1.66 -3.60
CA VAL A 83 12.79 -1.06 -4.92
C VAL A 83 14.03 -0.62 -5.70
N VAL A 84 15.00 0.01 -5.04
CA VAL A 84 16.27 0.42 -5.68
C VAL A 84 17.03 -0.79 -6.23
N THR A 85 17.03 -1.89 -5.48
CA THR A 85 17.66 -3.14 -5.94
C THR A 85 16.96 -3.70 -7.18
N LEU A 86 15.63 -3.69 -7.20
CA LEU A 86 14.87 -4.11 -8.39
C LEU A 86 15.13 -3.22 -9.60
N LYS A 87 15.21 -1.90 -9.41
CA LYS A 87 15.59 -0.96 -10.51
C LYS A 87 16.97 -1.29 -11.10
N LYS A 88 17.96 -1.59 -10.25
CA LYS A 88 19.29 -2.02 -10.71
C LYS A 88 19.23 -3.34 -11.50
N GLN A 89 18.33 -4.24 -11.12
CA GLN A 89 18.07 -5.50 -11.80
C GLN A 89 17.17 -5.33 -13.05
N LYS A 90 16.81 -4.09 -13.42
CA LYS A 90 15.92 -3.77 -14.54
C LYS A 90 14.54 -4.45 -14.43
N LYS A 91 14.05 -4.69 -13.22
CA LYS A 91 12.70 -5.16 -13.01
C LYS A 91 11.73 -4.00 -13.20
N GLU A 92 10.69 -4.25 -13.96
CA GLU A 92 9.67 -3.24 -14.23
C GLU A 92 8.73 -3.05 -13.04
N ARG A 93 8.23 -4.15 -12.47
CA ARG A 93 7.29 -4.16 -11.35
C ARG A 93 7.96 -4.48 -10.03
N VAL A 94 7.45 -3.88 -8.96
CA VAL A 94 7.92 -4.16 -7.59
C VAL A 94 7.66 -5.62 -7.22
N PHE A 95 6.56 -6.17 -7.69
CA PHE A 95 6.22 -7.59 -7.50
C PHE A 95 6.23 -8.32 -8.84
N TRP A 96 7.40 -8.37 -9.45
CA TRP A 96 7.65 -8.96 -10.76
C TRP A 96 7.30 -10.48 -10.83
N GLU A 97 7.15 -11.15 -9.69
CA GLU A 97 6.72 -12.53 -9.58
C GLU A 97 5.20 -12.72 -9.76
N LEU A 98 4.44 -11.62 -9.62
CA LEU A 98 3.00 -11.66 -9.85
C LEU A 98 2.71 -11.56 -11.35
N ARG A 99 1.70 -12.32 -11.76
CA ARG A 99 1.18 -12.27 -13.12
C ARG A 99 -0.23 -11.74 -13.09
N GLU A 100 -0.62 -11.06 -14.14
CA GLU A 100 -1.99 -10.64 -14.34
C GLU A 100 -2.85 -11.90 -14.58
N GLU A 101 -3.88 -12.06 -13.77
CA GLU A 101 -4.92 -13.08 -13.93
C GLU A 101 -6.23 -12.36 -14.32
N ARG A 102 -7.33 -13.10 -14.55
CA ARG A 102 -8.61 -12.52 -14.93
C ARG A 102 -9.05 -11.34 -14.05
N ASP A 103 -8.79 -11.42 -12.75
CA ASP A 103 -9.18 -10.42 -11.76
C ASP A 103 -8.00 -9.47 -11.38
N GLY A 104 -6.96 -9.42 -12.22
CA GLY A 104 -5.78 -8.58 -12.08
C GLY A 104 -4.63 -9.24 -11.31
N PHE A 105 -3.63 -8.43 -10.95
CA PHE A 105 -2.41 -8.88 -10.26
C PHE A 105 -2.65 -9.32 -8.82
N ALA A 106 -3.77 -8.91 -8.21
CA ALA A 106 -4.07 -9.20 -6.80
C ALA A 106 -4.53 -10.63 -6.54
N SER A 107 -4.95 -11.39 -7.55
CA SER A 107 -5.60 -12.71 -7.40
C SER A 107 -4.80 -13.67 -6.54
N LYS A 108 -3.52 -13.86 -6.87
CA LYS A 108 -2.62 -14.76 -6.14
C LYS A 108 -2.39 -14.32 -4.69
N VAL A 109 -2.22 -13.02 -4.47
CA VAL A 109 -1.99 -12.44 -3.15
C VAL A 109 -3.23 -12.55 -2.28
N SER A 110 -4.39 -12.15 -2.81
CA SER A 110 -5.67 -12.25 -2.11
C SER A 110 -5.99 -13.70 -1.72
N ARG A 111 -5.80 -14.64 -2.65
CA ARG A 111 -6.01 -16.08 -2.38
C ARG A 111 -5.10 -16.58 -1.27
N HIS A 112 -3.80 -16.23 -1.30
CA HIS A 112 -2.86 -16.63 -0.26
C HIS A 112 -3.29 -16.13 1.12
N PHE A 113 -3.64 -14.83 1.24
CA PHE A 113 -4.07 -14.25 2.51
C PHE A 113 -5.38 -14.85 2.99
N ASN A 114 -6.39 -14.90 2.13
CA ASN A 114 -7.73 -15.29 2.53
C ASN A 114 -7.87 -16.78 2.83
N GLU A 115 -7.15 -17.65 2.08
CA GLU A 115 -7.30 -19.10 2.17
C GLU A 115 -6.21 -19.78 3.02
N ARG A 116 -5.07 -19.12 3.24
CA ARG A 116 -3.94 -19.72 3.96
C ARG A 116 -3.52 -18.93 5.19
N PHE A 117 -3.17 -17.63 5.00
CA PHE A 117 -2.59 -16.86 6.08
C PHE A 117 -3.60 -16.52 7.17
N LEU A 118 -4.75 -15.93 6.84
CA LEU A 118 -5.75 -15.54 7.84
C LEU A 118 -6.32 -16.75 8.61
N PRO A 119 -6.61 -17.90 7.98
CA PRO A 119 -6.97 -19.13 8.71
C PRO A 119 -5.86 -19.60 9.65
N ALA A 120 -4.60 -19.59 9.18
CA ALA A 120 -3.46 -20.06 9.98
C ALA A 120 -3.20 -19.24 11.23
N VAL A 121 -3.51 -17.93 11.19
CA VAL A 121 -3.38 -17.03 12.36
C VAL A 121 -4.67 -16.90 13.18
N GLY A 122 -5.72 -17.67 12.84
CA GLY A 122 -6.97 -17.73 13.60
C GLY A 122 -7.86 -16.48 13.49
N VAL A 123 -7.65 -15.63 12.49
CA VAL A 123 -8.44 -14.41 12.30
C VAL A 123 -9.34 -14.46 11.06
N TRP A 124 -9.41 -15.62 10.42
CA TRP A 124 -10.22 -15.78 9.22
C TRP A 124 -11.72 -15.80 9.55
N GLU A 125 -12.49 -15.04 8.79
CA GLU A 125 -13.93 -15.02 8.81
C GLU A 125 -14.43 -14.84 7.38
N LYS A 126 -15.17 -15.82 6.88
CA LYS A 126 -15.58 -15.88 5.48
C LYS A 126 -16.32 -14.60 5.07
N TYR A 127 -15.90 -14.00 3.96
CA TYR A 127 -16.43 -12.76 3.37
C TYR A 127 -16.28 -11.49 4.23
N THR A 128 -15.82 -11.59 5.48
CA THR A 128 -15.75 -10.46 6.40
C THR A 128 -14.32 -10.01 6.63
N LYS A 129 -13.41 -10.95 6.90
CA LYS A 129 -11.99 -10.65 7.14
C LYS A 129 -11.15 -11.15 5.96
N VAL A 130 -10.79 -10.25 5.09
CA VAL A 130 -10.02 -10.48 3.86
C VAL A 130 -8.87 -9.49 3.77
N LEU A 131 -7.90 -9.72 2.87
CA LEU A 131 -6.76 -8.82 2.69
C LEU A 131 -7.19 -7.35 2.48
N TYR A 132 -8.29 -7.12 1.78
CA TYR A 132 -8.80 -5.77 1.56
C TYR A 132 -9.11 -5.01 2.86
N CYS A 133 -9.37 -5.71 3.96
CA CYS A 133 -9.61 -5.10 5.27
C CYS A 133 -8.39 -4.33 5.81
N THR A 134 -7.19 -4.57 5.30
CA THR A 134 -6.00 -3.77 5.63
C THR A 134 -6.21 -2.29 5.31
N ARG A 135 -6.89 -1.99 4.19
CA ARG A 135 -7.26 -0.63 3.82
C ARG A 135 -8.28 -0.02 4.80
N HIS A 136 -9.29 -0.78 5.23
CA HIS A 136 -10.21 -0.31 6.26
C HIS A 136 -9.49 -0.05 7.59
N THR A 137 -8.55 -0.91 7.95
CA THR A 137 -7.72 -0.73 9.15
C THR A 137 -6.91 0.57 9.08
N PHE A 138 -6.30 0.86 7.93
CA PHE A 138 -5.57 2.11 7.69
C PHE A 138 -6.48 3.34 7.83
N ILE A 139 -7.64 3.33 7.17
CA ILE A 139 -8.62 4.43 7.22
C ILE A 139 -9.09 4.66 8.67
N ASN A 140 -9.51 3.59 9.36
CA ASN A 140 -9.95 3.67 10.74
C ASN A 140 -8.84 4.21 11.67
N LYS A 141 -7.59 3.85 11.39
CA LYS A 141 -6.46 4.36 12.16
C LYS A 141 -6.28 5.87 11.96
N LEU A 142 -6.36 6.38 10.74
CA LEU A 142 -6.32 7.82 10.47
C LEU A 142 -7.46 8.56 11.17
N TYR A 143 -8.70 8.04 11.13
CA TYR A 143 -9.81 8.61 11.87
C TYR A 143 -9.57 8.61 13.39
N SER A 144 -8.98 7.56 13.95
CA SER A 144 -8.65 7.50 15.38
C SER A 144 -7.59 8.51 15.80
N GLU A 145 -6.71 8.89 14.88
CA GLU A 145 -5.70 9.94 15.06
C GLU A 145 -6.23 11.35 14.70
N LYS A 146 -7.53 11.48 14.44
CA LYS A 146 -8.22 12.74 14.11
C LYS A 146 -7.66 13.44 12.86
N VAL A 147 -7.21 12.67 11.88
CA VAL A 147 -6.79 13.20 10.58
C VAL A 147 -8.00 13.74 9.83
N ASP A 148 -7.83 14.88 9.17
CA ASP A 148 -8.88 15.51 8.36
C ASP A 148 -9.42 14.55 7.29
N GLU A 149 -10.74 14.49 7.15
CA GLU A 149 -11.42 13.57 6.25
C GLU A 149 -11.00 13.78 4.77
N ASN A 150 -10.72 15.01 4.36
CA ASN A 150 -10.29 15.31 3.00
C ASN A 150 -8.88 14.77 2.73
N ILE A 151 -8.00 14.81 3.73
CA ILE A 151 -6.68 14.18 3.65
C ILE A 151 -6.83 12.67 3.53
N ILE A 152 -7.71 12.07 4.34
CA ILE A 152 -7.99 10.63 4.25
C ILE A 152 -8.51 10.27 2.86
N LYS A 153 -9.53 10.98 2.35
CA LYS A 153 -10.09 10.78 1.00
C LYS A 153 -9.00 10.87 -0.07
N MET A 154 -8.11 11.84 0.05
CA MET A 154 -7.01 12.05 -0.88
C MET A 154 -5.99 10.91 -0.85
N LEU A 155 -5.54 10.49 0.35
CA LEU A 155 -4.59 9.39 0.51
C LEU A 155 -5.12 8.07 -0.06
N VAL A 156 -6.41 7.79 0.16
CA VAL A 156 -6.99 6.52 -0.27
C VAL A 156 -7.64 6.55 -1.66
N GLY A 157 -7.79 7.72 -2.29
CA GLY A 157 -8.42 7.86 -3.60
C GLY A 157 -9.94 7.58 -3.54
N HIS A 158 -10.60 8.17 -2.55
CA HIS A 158 -12.05 8.30 -2.53
C HIS A 158 -12.49 9.54 -3.31
N GLU A 159 -13.77 9.62 -3.64
CA GLU A 159 -14.32 10.75 -4.37
C GLU A 159 -14.10 12.06 -3.61
N LYS A 160 -13.53 13.06 -4.30
CA LYS A 160 -13.34 14.41 -3.75
C LYS A 160 -14.69 15.11 -3.72
N GLU A 161 -14.97 15.88 -2.67
CA GLU A 161 -16.14 16.74 -2.64
C GLU A 161 -16.11 17.76 -3.77
N PHE A 162 -17.30 18.19 -4.21
CA PHE A 162 -17.48 19.10 -5.35
C PHE A 162 -16.62 20.36 -5.26
N THR A 163 -16.50 20.94 -4.07
CA THR A 163 -15.69 22.14 -3.80
C THR A 163 -14.21 21.93 -4.08
N MET A 164 -13.64 20.75 -3.79
CA MET A 164 -12.22 20.48 -4.06
C MET A 164 -11.93 20.18 -5.53
N LYS A 165 -12.92 19.75 -6.31
CA LYS A 165 -12.76 19.54 -7.76
C LYS A 165 -12.60 20.86 -8.53
N HIS A 166 -13.14 21.97 -8.03
CA HIS A 166 -13.21 23.25 -8.75
C HIS A 166 -12.03 24.19 -8.48
N TYR A 167 -11.28 24.02 -7.41
CA TYR A 167 -10.18 24.92 -7.04
C TYR A 167 -8.79 24.48 -7.53
N GLY A 168 -8.69 23.53 -8.43
CA GLY A 168 -7.49 23.14 -9.19
C GLY A 168 -6.22 22.97 -8.36
N GLY A 169 -5.71 21.75 -8.24
CA GLY A 169 -4.48 21.40 -7.52
C GLY A 169 -4.70 20.53 -6.29
N ASP A 170 -3.61 20.01 -5.75
CA ASP A 170 -3.63 19.28 -4.48
C ASP A 170 -3.70 20.29 -3.34
N PRO A 171 -4.80 20.33 -2.54
CA PRO A 171 -4.98 21.34 -1.49
C PRO A 171 -3.99 21.15 -0.31
N PHE A 172 -3.32 20.00 -0.25
CA PHE A 172 -2.37 19.70 0.82
C PHE A 172 -0.96 19.51 0.25
N THR A 173 0.02 20.06 0.95
CA THR A 173 1.42 19.94 0.55
C THR A 173 1.94 18.51 0.79
N PRO A 174 3.00 18.08 0.07
CA PRO A 174 3.66 16.80 0.32
C PRO A 174 4.04 16.57 1.78
N GLU A 175 4.47 17.62 2.48
CA GLU A 175 4.89 17.57 3.88
C GLU A 175 3.70 17.26 4.80
N VAL A 176 2.55 17.91 4.57
CA VAL A 176 1.30 17.66 5.31
C VAL A 176 0.85 16.21 5.10
N LEU A 177 0.85 15.73 3.85
CA LEU A 177 0.47 14.34 3.57
C LEU A 177 1.39 13.33 4.26
N LEU A 178 2.71 13.62 4.32
CA LEU A 178 3.67 12.77 5.02
C LEU A 178 3.46 12.81 6.53
N GLU A 179 3.22 13.98 7.10
CA GLU A 179 2.92 14.13 8.53
C GLU A 179 1.68 13.30 8.91
N GLU A 180 0.60 13.46 8.16
CA GLU A 180 -0.68 12.82 8.46
C GLU A 180 -0.61 11.29 8.30
N ILE A 181 0.02 10.78 7.23
CA ILE A 181 0.17 9.33 7.08
C ILE A 181 1.07 8.73 8.16
N SER A 182 2.05 9.49 8.66
CA SER A 182 2.98 9.04 9.70
C SER A 182 2.33 8.84 11.07
N LYS A 183 1.11 9.39 11.28
CA LYS A 183 0.31 9.13 12.50
C LYS A 183 -0.18 7.68 12.58
N VAL A 184 -0.19 6.95 11.46
CA VAL A 184 -0.56 5.54 11.45
C VAL A 184 0.52 4.73 12.16
N ASN A 185 0.25 4.32 13.38
CA ASN A 185 1.17 3.57 14.21
C ASN A 185 0.50 2.33 14.81
N TYR A 186 1.22 1.23 14.80
CA TYR A 186 0.81 -0.05 15.41
C TYR A 186 1.80 -0.40 16.53
N SER A 187 1.67 0.27 17.68
CA SER A 187 2.60 0.20 18.81
C SER A 187 2.82 -1.21 19.37
N LYS A 188 1.87 -2.13 19.16
CA LYS A 188 1.98 -3.53 19.61
C LYS A 188 2.87 -4.39 18.70
N ILE A 189 3.27 -3.89 17.52
CA ILE A 189 4.08 -4.63 16.56
C ILE A 189 5.56 -4.37 16.84
N ASN A 190 6.34 -5.45 16.98
CA ASN A 190 7.79 -5.35 17.05
C ASN A 190 8.38 -5.31 15.62
N TRP A 191 8.49 -4.11 15.07
CA TRP A 191 8.97 -3.87 13.70
C TRP A 191 10.37 -4.40 13.43
N LYS A 192 11.26 -4.37 14.44
CA LYS A 192 12.64 -4.88 14.29
C LYS A 192 12.69 -6.36 13.93
N LYS A 193 11.67 -7.13 14.36
CA LYS A 193 11.56 -8.56 14.02
C LYS A 193 11.06 -8.80 12.59
N LEU A 194 10.51 -7.79 11.94
CA LEU A 194 9.96 -7.88 10.59
C LEU A 194 10.94 -7.39 9.51
N LYS A 195 12.05 -6.77 9.90
CA LYS A 195 13.06 -6.31 8.94
C LYS A 195 13.63 -7.49 8.15
N LEU A 196 13.62 -7.37 6.80
CA LEU A 196 14.14 -8.38 5.86
C LEU A 196 15.67 -8.39 5.81
#